data_523ea61ea39b7c9f7d1fa3475081f4f4
#
_entry.id   523ea61ea39b7c9f7d1fa3475081f4f4
#
_cell.length_a   1.000
_cell.length_b   1.000
_cell.length_c   1.000
_cell.angle_alpha   90.00
_cell.angle_beta   90.00
_cell.angle_gamma   90.00
#
_symmetry.space_group_name_H-M   'P 1'
#
loop_
_entity.id
_entity.type
_entity.pdbx_description
1 polymer ?
#
loop_
_entity_poly.entity_id
_entity_poly.type
_entity_poly.pdbx_seq_one_letter_code
_entity_poly.pdbx_strand_id
1 'polypeptide(L)'
;EMNRSIIIYMLGWIMNIEAVLLFLPIITAAVYRESVITFYLAVSCICGVLGFLCTRKKPKVKMFFAKEGFVLVSLGWIVLSFFGCMPFWLSGEIPHFIDALFEIVSGFTTTGASIVPKVEELSKATLMWRSFSHWIGGMGILVFILSILPMTGDYNMHIMRAESPGPSVGKLVPKIR
;
A
#
# COMPACT_ATOMS: atom_id res chain seq x y z
N GLU A 1 -4.08 23.50 12.96
CA GLU A 1 -2.82 22.72 13.01
C GLU A 1 -3.10 21.28 12.57
N MET A 2 -2.25 20.75 11.72
CA MET A 2 -2.36 19.38 11.19
C MET A 2 -2.00 18.35 12.27
N ASN A 3 -2.81 17.34 12.47
CA ASN A 3 -2.60 16.30 13.48
C ASN A 3 -1.59 15.23 13.00
N ARG A 4 -0.28 15.52 13.20
CA ARG A 4 0.81 14.62 12.80
C ARG A 4 0.72 13.24 13.45
N SER A 5 0.21 13.16 14.68
CA SER A 5 0.12 11.89 15.41
C SER A 5 -0.83 10.90 14.74
N ILE A 6 -1.94 11.38 14.19
CA ILE A 6 -2.91 10.52 13.50
C ILE A 6 -2.36 10.04 12.14
N ILE A 7 -1.63 10.91 11.43
CA ILE A 7 -1.00 10.55 10.14
C ILE A 7 0.03 9.43 10.35
N ILE A 8 0.91 9.57 11.35
CA ILE A 8 1.92 8.54 11.67
C ILE A 8 1.25 7.22 12.07
N TYR A 9 0.20 7.28 12.87
CA TYR A 9 -0.54 6.10 13.29
C TYR A 9 -1.18 5.38 12.09
N MET A 10 -1.79 6.11 11.19
CA MET A 10 -2.43 5.54 10.00
C MET A 10 -1.42 5.03 8.97
N LEU A 11 -0.28 5.72 8.80
CA LEU A 11 0.83 5.21 7.98
C LEU A 11 1.39 3.91 8.55
N GLY A 12 1.47 3.79 9.87
CA GLY A 12 1.85 2.54 10.53
C GLY A 12 0.89 1.38 10.19
N TRP A 13 -0.40 1.64 10.11
CA TRP A 13 -1.38 0.64 9.66
C TRP A 13 -1.19 0.25 8.20
N ILE A 14 -0.93 1.23 7.32
CA ILE A 14 -0.62 0.96 5.90
C ILE A 14 0.59 0.04 5.79
N MET A 15 1.67 0.30 6.54
CA MET A 15 2.87 -0.54 6.55
C MET A 15 2.59 -1.95 7.09
N ASN A 16 1.75 -2.10 8.12
CA ASN A 16 1.34 -3.41 8.61
C ASN A 16 0.55 -4.20 7.56
N ILE A 17 -0.34 -3.52 6.83
CA ILE A 17 -1.09 -4.12 5.72
C ILE A 17 -0.13 -4.58 4.63
N GLU A 18 0.82 -3.74 4.22
CA GLU A 18 1.83 -4.09 3.22
C GLU A 18 2.67 -5.30 3.66
N ALA A 19 3.06 -5.36 4.93
CA ALA A 19 3.76 -6.52 5.50
C ALA A 19 2.95 -7.80 5.33
N VAL A 20 1.64 -7.76 5.54
CA VAL A 20 0.74 -8.90 5.33
C VAL A 20 0.60 -9.24 3.84
N LEU A 21 0.45 -8.26 2.98
CA LEU A 21 0.31 -8.47 1.53
C LEU A 21 1.56 -9.09 0.92
N LEU A 22 2.75 -8.79 1.44
CA LEU A 22 4.02 -9.39 1.03
C LEU A 22 4.09 -10.91 1.35
N PHE A 23 3.20 -11.47 2.16
CA PHE A 23 3.12 -12.92 2.34
C PHE A 23 2.71 -13.66 1.05
N LEU A 24 1.96 -13.03 0.14
CA LEU A 24 1.60 -13.66 -1.13
C LEU A 24 2.83 -14.01 -1.97
N PRO A 25 3.73 -13.08 -2.33
CA PRO A 25 4.96 -13.43 -3.03
C PRO A 25 5.87 -14.33 -2.19
N ILE A 26 5.88 -14.25 -0.86
CA ILE A 26 6.63 -15.18 0.01
C ILE A 26 6.12 -16.61 -0.17
N ILE A 27 4.82 -16.83 -0.15
CA ILE A 27 4.21 -18.15 -0.39
C ILE A 27 4.57 -18.65 -1.79
N THR A 28 4.50 -17.78 -2.79
CA THR A 28 4.87 -18.12 -4.17
C THR A 28 6.35 -18.54 -4.24
N ALA A 29 7.25 -17.76 -3.65
CA ALA A 29 8.68 -18.10 -3.59
C ALA A 29 8.94 -19.44 -2.88
N ALA A 30 8.19 -19.74 -1.82
CA ALA A 30 8.29 -21.00 -1.09
C ALA A 30 7.84 -22.19 -1.95
N VAL A 31 6.73 -22.05 -2.67
CA VAL A 31 6.20 -23.10 -3.56
C VAL A 31 7.18 -23.42 -4.69
N TYR A 32 7.74 -22.38 -5.31
CA TYR A 32 8.71 -22.53 -6.40
C TYR A 32 10.16 -22.70 -5.93
N ARG A 33 10.41 -22.70 -4.61
CA ARG A 33 11.74 -22.83 -3.98
C ARG A 33 12.75 -21.80 -4.49
N GLU A 34 12.31 -20.58 -4.65
CA GLU A 34 13.14 -19.46 -5.14
C GLU A 34 13.96 -18.84 -4.00
N SER A 35 15.20 -18.48 -4.29
CA SER A 35 16.11 -17.85 -3.29
C SER A 35 15.65 -16.44 -2.90
N VAL A 36 14.84 -15.78 -3.72
CA VAL A 36 14.33 -14.43 -3.46
C VAL A 36 13.42 -14.33 -2.24
N ILE A 37 12.95 -15.47 -1.69
CA ILE A 37 12.12 -15.55 -0.48
C ILE A 37 12.71 -14.76 0.69
N THR A 38 14.03 -14.80 0.85
CA THR A 38 14.72 -14.10 1.94
C THR A 38 14.56 -12.59 1.89
N PHE A 39 14.57 -12.01 0.69
CA PHE A 39 14.39 -10.57 0.49
C PHE A 39 12.97 -10.13 0.78
N TYR A 40 11.97 -10.90 0.32
CA TYR A 40 10.57 -10.64 0.63
C TYR A 40 10.27 -10.76 2.12
N LEU A 41 10.82 -11.77 2.79
CA LEU A 41 10.71 -11.92 4.25
C LEU A 41 11.36 -10.74 4.99
N ALA A 42 12.56 -10.33 4.59
CA ALA A 42 13.25 -9.21 5.21
C ALA A 42 12.43 -7.91 5.12
N VAL A 43 11.90 -7.59 3.94
CA VAL A 43 11.08 -6.38 3.74
C VAL A 43 9.76 -6.49 4.50
N SER A 44 9.09 -7.64 4.49
CA SER A 44 7.87 -7.86 5.28
C SER A 44 8.12 -7.67 6.78
N CYS A 45 9.22 -8.19 7.31
CA CYS A 45 9.60 -7.97 8.71
C CYS A 45 9.88 -6.49 9.02
N ILE A 46 10.60 -5.78 8.14
CA ILE A 46 10.89 -4.35 8.31
C ILE A 46 9.59 -3.55 8.34
N CYS A 47 8.69 -3.78 7.37
CA CYS A 47 7.39 -3.13 7.32
C CYS A 47 6.55 -3.43 8.57
N GLY A 48 6.51 -4.67 9.02
CA GLY A 48 5.79 -5.09 10.21
C GLY A 48 6.32 -4.44 11.49
N VAL A 49 7.65 -4.41 11.68
CA VAL A 49 8.27 -3.77 12.84
C VAL A 49 8.02 -2.27 12.84
N LEU A 50 8.29 -1.58 11.74
CA LEU A 50 8.06 -0.13 11.63
C LEU A 50 6.58 0.21 11.78
N GLY A 51 5.69 -0.55 11.14
CA GLY A 51 4.25 -0.39 11.28
C GLY A 51 3.79 -0.57 12.72
N PHE A 52 4.28 -1.60 13.41
CA PHE A 52 3.97 -1.84 14.82
C PHE A 52 4.46 -0.71 15.71
N LEU A 53 5.68 -0.21 15.52
CA LEU A 53 6.23 0.92 16.28
C LEU A 53 5.39 2.18 16.09
N CYS A 54 4.98 2.49 14.88
CA CYS A 54 4.12 3.64 14.56
C CYS A 54 2.72 3.52 15.18
N THR A 55 2.18 2.31 15.26
CA THR A 55 0.83 2.05 15.81
C THR A 55 0.78 1.95 17.33
N ARG A 56 1.91 1.86 18.02
CA ARG A 56 1.95 1.80 19.51
C ARG A 56 1.36 3.04 20.18
N LYS A 57 1.59 4.22 19.61
CA LYS A 57 1.07 5.49 20.14
C LYS A 57 -0.26 5.84 19.49
N LYS A 58 -1.36 5.50 20.18
CA LYS A 58 -2.70 5.90 19.73
C LYS A 58 -2.83 7.43 19.82
N PRO A 59 -3.37 8.09 18.78
CA PRO A 59 -3.58 9.54 18.81
C PRO A 59 -4.62 9.91 19.88
N LYS A 60 -4.31 10.92 20.67
CA LYS A 60 -5.22 11.42 21.73
C LYS A 60 -6.42 12.16 21.16
N VAL A 61 -6.23 12.87 20.05
CA VAL A 61 -7.26 13.66 19.38
C VAL A 61 -7.68 12.90 18.12
N LYS A 62 -8.96 12.57 18.04
CA LYS A 62 -9.53 11.80 16.93
C LYS A 62 -10.17 12.67 15.84
N MET A 63 -9.91 13.97 15.83
CA MET A 63 -10.42 14.85 14.77
C MET A 63 -9.55 14.70 13.51
N PHE A 64 -10.18 14.31 12.43
CA PHE A 64 -9.57 14.05 11.13
C PHE A 64 -10.26 14.95 10.09
N PHE A 65 -9.51 15.86 9.50
CA PHE A 65 -10.00 16.77 8.49
C PHE A 65 -9.56 16.35 7.09
N ALA A 66 -10.17 16.93 6.07
CA ALA A 66 -9.83 16.62 4.68
C ALA A 66 -8.34 16.82 4.35
N LYS A 67 -7.68 17.80 4.98
CA LYS A 67 -6.24 18.05 4.79
C LYS A 67 -5.38 16.86 5.22
N GLU A 68 -5.68 16.28 6.39
CA GLU A 68 -4.99 15.08 6.87
C GLU A 68 -5.23 13.90 5.93
N GLY A 69 -6.45 13.78 5.36
CA GLY A 69 -6.78 12.75 4.38
C GLY A 69 -5.91 12.83 3.13
N PHE A 70 -5.80 14.00 2.52
CA PHE A 70 -4.95 14.20 1.34
C PHE A 70 -3.48 13.89 1.61
N VAL A 71 -2.95 14.39 2.73
CA VAL A 71 -1.56 14.13 3.13
C VAL A 71 -1.34 12.65 3.40
N LEU A 72 -2.29 11.98 4.07
CA LEU A 72 -2.20 10.56 4.37
C LEU A 72 -2.19 9.71 3.10
N VAL A 73 -3.08 9.99 2.14
CA VAL A 73 -3.15 9.26 0.87
C VAL A 73 -1.85 9.44 0.09
N SER A 74 -1.37 10.68 -0.04
CA SER A 74 -0.12 10.96 -0.76
C SER A 74 1.09 10.27 -0.12
N LEU A 75 1.25 10.39 1.20
CA LEU A 75 2.32 9.72 1.92
C LEU A 75 2.17 8.20 1.92
N GLY A 76 0.94 7.69 1.97
CA GLY A 76 0.64 6.27 1.89
C GLY A 76 1.15 5.66 0.58
N TRP A 77 0.85 6.28 -0.55
CA TRP A 77 1.37 5.84 -1.86
C TRP A 77 2.89 5.88 -1.94
N ILE A 78 3.51 6.94 -1.39
CA ILE A 78 4.99 7.04 -1.34
C ILE A 78 5.58 5.92 -0.51
N VAL A 79 5.04 5.66 0.69
CA VAL A 79 5.53 4.63 1.61
C VAL A 79 5.36 3.24 1.00
N LEU A 80 4.17 2.93 0.44
CA LEU A 80 3.90 1.66 -0.23
C LEU A 80 4.85 1.43 -1.41
N SER A 81 5.07 2.46 -2.23
CA SER A 81 5.97 2.35 -3.39
C SER A 81 7.42 2.14 -2.95
N PHE A 82 7.85 2.84 -1.92
CA PHE A 82 9.21 2.74 -1.39
C PHE A 82 9.49 1.34 -0.84
N PHE A 83 8.62 0.79 0.01
CA PHE A 83 8.82 -0.55 0.56
C PHE A 83 8.48 -1.65 -0.45
N GLY A 84 7.48 -1.43 -1.28
CA GLY A 84 7.09 -2.37 -2.32
C GLY A 84 8.14 -2.61 -3.40
N CYS A 85 9.01 -1.63 -3.70
CA CYS A 85 10.11 -1.80 -4.66
C CYS A 85 11.34 -2.48 -4.04
N MET A 86 11.48 -2.49 -2.72
CA MET A 86 12.64 -3.03 -2.03
C MET A 86 12.96 -4.50 -2.39
N PRO A 87 11.98 -5.42 -2.47
CA PRO A 87 12.28 -6.80 -2.86
C PRO A 87 12.88 -6.90 -4.26
N PHE A 88 12.42 -6.08 -5.22
CA PHE A 88 12.95 -6.07 -6.60
C PHE A 88 14.41 -5.62 -6.63
N TRP A 89 14.72 -4.57 -5.89
CA TRP A 89 16.06 -4.00 -5.83
C TRP A 89 17.04 -4.87 -5.03
N LEU A 90 16.64 -5.32 -3.84
CA LEU A 90 17.50 -6.13 -2.96
C LEU A 90 17.81 -7.51 -3.53
N SER A 91 16.88 -8.11 -4.26
CA SER A 91 17.11 -9.40 -4.94
C SER A 91 18.07 -9.28 -6.12
N GLY A 92 18.30 -8.06 -6.63
CA GLY A 92 19.13 -7.80 -7.81
C GLY A 92 18.43 -8.11 -9.14
N GLU A 93 17.16 -8.51 -9.13
CA GLU A 93 16.39 -8.76 -10.36
C GLU A 93 16.17 -7.47 -11.15
N ILE A 94 16.01 -6.34 -10.44
CA ILE A 94 16.01 -4.99 -11.00
C ILE A 94 17.14 -4.22 -10.32
N PRO A 95 18.33 -4.14 -10.94
CA PRO A 95 19.54 -3.68 -10.26
C PRO A 95 19.50 -2.21 -9.82
N HIS A 96 18.79 -1.37 -10.59
CA HIS A 96 18.69 0.05 -10.28
C HIS A 96 17.46 0.36 -9.43
N PHE A 97 17.66 1.05 -8.32
CA PHE A 97 16.57 1.43 -7.40
C PHE A 97 15.46 2.22 -8.10
N ILE A 98 15.82 3.15 -8.98
CA ILE A 98 14.84 3.98 -9.71
C ILE A 98 13.99 3.12 -10.64
N ASP A 99 14.57 2.11 -11.28
CA ASP A 99 13.85 1.19 -12.16
C ASP A 99 12.90 0.29 -11.36
N ALA A 100 13.35 -0.19 -10.20
CA ALA A 100 12.51 -0.95 -9.28
C ALA A 100 11.34 -0.11 -8.75
N LEU A 101 11.60 1.15 -8.42
CA LEU A 101 10.58 2.10 -7.99
C LEU A 101 9.58 2.39 -9.12
N PHE A 102 10.07 2.61 -10.35
CA PHE A 102 9.22 2.80 -11.52
C PHE A 102 8.29 1.61 -11.73
N GLU A 103 8.81 0.39 -11.66
CA GLU A 103 8.06 -0.84 -11.88
C GLU A 103 6.91 -1.01 -10.86
N ILE A 104 7.18 -0.78 -9.58
CA ILE A 104 6.15 -0.90 -8.53
C ILE A 104 5.13 0.24 -8.59
N VAL A 105 5.56 1.48 -8.87
CA VAL A 105 4.66 2.62 -9.05
C VAL A 105 3.74 2.39 -10.25
N SER A 106 4.28 1.88 -11.36
CA SER A 106 3.49 1.50 -12.52
C SER A 106 2.43 0.43 -12.19
N GLY A 107 2.76 -0.49 -11.28
CA GLY A 107 1.80 -1.45 -10.74
C GLY A 107 0.70 -0.78 -9.92
N PHE A 108 1.06 -0.04 -8.88
CA PHE A 108 0.10 0.60 -7.97
C PHE A 108 -0.77 1.66 -8.66
N THR A 109 -0.27 2.35 -9.66
CA THR A 109 -1.06 3.29 -10.47
C THR A 109 -1.84 2.62 -11.61
N THR A 110 -1.74 1.29 -11.73
CA THR A 110 -2.37 0.51 -12.80
C THR A 110 -1.98 0.96 -14.21
N THR A 111 -0.83 1.60 -14.35
CA THR A 111 -0.32 2.11 -15.63
C THR A 111 0.07 0.96 -16.57
N GLY A 112 0.67 -0.11 -16.02
CA GLY A 112 1.07 -1.28 -16.78
C GLY A 112 2.34 -1.10 -17.62
N ALA A 113 3.01 0.05 -17.54
CA ALA A 113 4.30 0.27 -18.18
C ALA A 113 5.39 -0.54 -17.46
N SER A 114 6.32 -1.12 -18.21
CA SER A 114 7.44 -1.87 -17.67
C SER A 114 8.77 -1.36 -18.23
N ILE A 115 9.76 -1.26 -17.36
CA ILE A 115 11.14 -0.96 -17.74
C ILE A 115 11.96 -2.24 -17.94
N VAL A 116 11.41 -3.39 -17.51
CA VAL A 116 12.06 -4.69 -17.64
C VAL A 116 11.89 -5.22 -19.07
N PRO A 117 12.99 -5.44 -19.83
CA PRO A 117 12.90 -5.87 -21.23
C PRO A 117 12.27 -7.24 -21.41
N LYS A 118 12.51 -8.15 -20.45
CA LYS A 118 12.02 -9.53 -20.48
C LYS A 118 11.42 -9.91 -19.15
N VAL A 119 10.16 -9.59 -18.99
CA VAL A 119 9.41 -9.79 -17.74
C VAL A 119 9.33 -11.28 -17.36
N GLU A 120 9.30 -12.17 -18.34
CA GLU A 120 9.19 -13.61 -18.12
C GLU A 120 10.43 -14.23 -17.45
N GLU A 121 11.58 -13.55 -17.49
CA GLU A 121 12.82 -14.01 -16.86
C GLU A 121 12.87 -13.70 -15.33
N LEU A 122 11.95 -12.88 -14.83
CA LEU A 122 11.83 -12.59 -13.40
C LEU A 122 11.36 -13.82 -12.62
N SER A 123 11.72 -13.89 -11.32
CA SER A 123 11.21 -14.92 -10.43
C SER A 123 9.68 -14.93 -10.35
N LYS A 124 9.09 -16.07 -10.05
CA LYS A 124 7.62 -16.20 -9.90
C LYS A 124 7.08 -15.35 -8.76
N ALA A 125 7.87 -15.20 -7.70
CA ALA A 125 7.53 -14.32 -6.57
C ALA A 125 7.47 -12.86 -7.03
N THR A 126 8.44 -12.39 -7.80
CA THR A 126 8.49 -11.03 -8.35
C THR A 126 7.36 -10.78 -9.34
N LEU A 127 7.08 -11.75 -10.22
CA LEU A 127 5.93 -11.69 -11.13
C LEU A 127 4.60 -11.62 -10.35
N MET A 128 4.48 -12.40 -9.28
CA MET A 128 3.29 -12.39 -8.40
C MET A 128 3.13 -11.03 -7.74
N TRP A 129 4.19 -10.49 -7.12
CA TRP A 129 4.13 -9.18 -6.46
C TRP A 129 3.83 -8.05 -7.44
N ARG A 130 4.45 -8.08 -8.62
CA ARG A 130 4.20 -7.14 -9.70
C ARG A 130 2.73 -7.17 -10.17
N SER A 131 2.18 -8.35 -10.40
CA SER A 131 0.77 -8.52 -10.80
C SER A 131 -0.19 -8.12 -9.68
N PHE A 132 0.16 -8.47 -8.44
CA PHE A 132 -0.65 -8.15 -7.27
C PHE A 132 -0.67 -6.66 -6.95
N SER A 133 0.42 -5.93 -7.23
CA SER A 133 0.45 -4.47 -7.11
C SER A 133 -0.58 -3.80 -8.01
N HIS A 134 -0.81 -4.30 -9.22
CA HIS A 134 -1.87 -3.81 -10.10
C HIS A 134 -3.26 -4.05 -9.51
N TRP A 135 -3.47 -5.21 -8.89
CA TRP A 135 -4.73 -5.52 -8.24
C TRP A 135 -4.98 -4.61 -7.01
N ILE A 136 -3.96 -4.39 -6.17
CA ILE A 136 -4.03 -3.46 -5.04
C ILE A 136 -4.37 -2.05 -5.55
N GLY A 137 -3.70 -1.59 -6.60
CA GLY A 137 -3.95 -0.29 -7.21
C GLY A 137 -5.36 -0.16 -7.76
N GLY A 138 -5.85 -1.18 -8.46
CA GLY A 138 -7.19 -1.20 -9.05
C GLY A 138 -8.33 -1.24 -8.02
N MET A 139 -8.13 -1.96 -6.90
CA MET A 139 -9.06 -1.95 -5.77
C MET A 139 -8.97 -0.66 -4.95
N GLY A 140 -7.86 0.05 -5.11
CA GLY A 140 -7.51 1.20 -4.31
C GLY A 140 -7.16 0.84 -2.87
N ILE A 141 -6.08 1.40 -2.38
CA ILE A 141 -5.66 1.27 -0.98
C ILE A 141 -6.78 1.68 -0.03
N LEU A 142 -7.68 2.54 -0.52
CA LEU A 142 -8.82 3.04 0.23
C LEU A 142 -9.75 1.92 0.69
N VAL A 143 -10.07 0.96 -0.20
CA VAL A 143 -10.95 -0.17 0.13
C VAL A 143 -10.32 -1.03 1.22
N PHE A 144 -9.01 -1.27 1.14
CA PHE A 144 -8.29 -2.00 2.19
C PHE A 144 -8.30 -1.26 3.52
N ILE A 145 -7.99 0.04 3.52
CA ILE A 145 -8.01 0.86 4.72
C ILE A 145 -9.40 0.86 5.35
N LEU A 146 -10.45 1.06 4.55
CA LEU A 146 -11.84 1.06 5.04
C LEU A 146 -12.29 -0.30 5.58
N SER A 147 -11.77 -1.40 5.03
CA SER A 147 -12.14 -2.76 5.44
C SER A 147 -11.47 -3.19 6.74
N ILE A 148 -10.25 -2.71 7.01
CA ILE A 148 -9.40 -3.19 8.11
C ILE A 148 -9.38 -2.22 9.29
N LEU A 149 -9.47 -0.90 9.04
CA LEU A 149 -9.58 0.07 10.12
C LEU A 149 -10.93 -0.04 10.81
N PRO A 150 -10.98 -0.13 12.14
CA PRO A 150 -12.25 -0.10 12.88
C PRO A 150 -12.97 1.20 12.52
N MET A 151 -14.20 1.05 12.07
CA MET A 151 -15.11 2.08 11.60
C MET A 151 -15.29 3.20 12.64
N THR A 152 -14.45 4.17 12.65
CA THR A 152 -14.65 5.42 13.40
C THR A 152 -15.23 6.45 12.43
N GLY A 153 -16.55 6.51 12.41
CA GLY A 153 -17.49 7.34 11.61
C GLY A 153 -16.92 8.36 10.59
N ASP A 154 -16.45 9.49 11.06
CA ASP A 154 -16.09 10.61 10.18
C ASP A 154 -14.76 10.45 9.41
N TYR A 155 -13.86 9.59 9.88
CA TYR A 155 -12.55 9.39 9.23
C TYR A 155 -12.66 8.85 7.80
N ASN A 156 -13.56 7.90 7.60
CA ASN A 156 -13.69 7.18 6.33
C ASN A 156 -14.16 8.09 5.20
N MET A 157 -15.04 9.06 5.51
CA MET A 157 -15.60 9.96 4.51
C MET A 157 -14.55 10.90 3.91
N HIS A 158 -13.60 11.36 4.73
CA HIS A 158 -12.54 12.26 4.27
C HIS A 158 -11.49 11.55 3.41
N ILE A 159 -11.17 10.30 3.74
CA ILE A 159 -10.26 9.47 2.94
C ILE A 159 -10.91 9.14 1.59
N MET A 160 -12.19 8.75 1.57
CA MET A 160 -12.91 8.51 0.31
C MET A 160 -12.94 9.71 -0.61
N ARG A 161 -13.14 10.91 -0.06
CA ARG A 161 -13.13 12.16 -0.85
C ARG A 161 -11.75 12.50 -1.40
N ALA A 162 -10.68 12.12 -0.68
CA ALA A 162 -9.31 12.34 -1.13
C ALA A 162 -8.93 11.43 -2.31
N GLU A 163 -9.40 10.18 -2.31
CA GLU A 163 -9.07 9.19 -3.33
C GLU A 163 -10.02 9.23 -4.54
N SER A 164 -11.25 9.69 -4.35
CA SER A 164 -12.26 9.77 -5.41
C SER A 164 -12.74 11.21 -5.60
N PRO A 165 -11.97 12.07 -6.30
CA PRO A 165 -12.34 13.45 -6.61
C PRO A 165 -13.38 13.52 -7.74
N GLY A 166 -14.50 12.83 -7.56
CA GLY A 166 -15.62 12.86 -8.49
C GLY A 166 -16.77 13.74 -7.98
N PRO A 167 -17.77 14.06 -8.84
CA PRO A 167 -18.98 14.72 -8.37
C PRO A 167 -19.66 13.84 -7.32
N SER A 168 -20.04 14.43 -6.19
CA SER A 168 -20.76 13.75 -5.13
C SER A 168 -22.06 13.16 -5.69
N VAL A 169 -22.10 11.84 -5.87
CA VAL A 169 -23.33 11.15 -6.24
C VAL A 169 -24.26 11.27 -5.04
N GLY A 170 -25.24 12.14 -5.13
CA GLY A 170 -26.32 12.20 -4.16
C GLY A 170 -26.97 10.82 -4.06
N LYS A 171 -27.35 10.41 -2.86
CA LYS A 171 -28.04 9.13 -2.63
C LYS A 171 -29.22 9.02 -3.59
N LEU A 172 -29.14 8.09 -4.54
CA LEU A 172 -30.20 7.82 -5.52
C LEU A 172 -31.46 7.20 -4.88
N VAL A 173 -31.44 6.92 -3.59
CA VAL A 173 -32.60 6.36 -2.91
C VAL A 173 -33.16 7.38 -1.92
N PRO A 174 -34.39 7.88 -2.13
CA PRO A 174 -35.08 8.69 -1.12
C PRO A 174 -35.30 7.84 0.14
N LYS A 175 -35.09 8.45 1.30
CA LYS A 175 -35.48 7.85 2.56
C LYS A 175 -36.97 7.47 2.48
N ILE A 176 -37.25 6.18 2.35
CA ILE A 176 -38.61 5.67 2.56
C ILE A 176 -38.87 5.84 4.06
N ARG A 177 -39.89 6.65 4.38
CA ARG A 177 -40.42 6.80 5.75
C ARG A 177 -41.18 5.57 6.16
#